data_074f21372e04b058409066e22a09a3dd
#
_entry.id   074f21372e04b058409066e22a09a3dd
#
_cell.length_a   1.000
_cell.length_b   1.000
_cell.length_c   1.000
_cell.angle_alpha   90.00
_cell.angle_beta   90.00
_cell.angle_gamma   90.00
#
_symmetry.space_group_name_H-M   'P 1'
#
loop_
_entity.id
_entity.type
_entity.pdbx_description
1 polymer ?
#
loop_
_entity_poly.entity_id
_entity_poly.type
_entity_poly.pdbx_seq_one_letter_code
_entity_poly.pdbx_strand_id
1 'polypeptide(L)'
;PDLYVVNYLGGDALTRQCRVNGRLIQCSPLDFPGQQDRLYLNRGDGHFDEKAGSAGIAEPDGAGKGMGVLAADVDGTGGIDLFITNDTTANLLFVNETHSAGGVPKMSERGSIAGVAYDDLGRLQGSMGIAAGDVTADGLVSPSFRRTEVAGSPLT
;
A
#
# COMPACT_ATOMS: atom_id res chain seq x y z
N PRO A 1 4.06 8.68 -18.49
CA PRO A 1 3.60 7.83 -17.39
C PRO A 1 3.36 8.65 -16.14
N ASP A 2 2.40 8.22 -15.31
CA ASP A 2 2.13 8.76 -13.99
C ASP A 2 3.04 8.11 -12.94
N LEU A 3 3.03 8.63 -11.71
CA LEU A 3 3.88 8.14 -10.63
C LEU A 3 3.03 7.92 -9.38
N TYR A 4 3.11 6.72 -8.82
CA TYR A 4 2.61 6.41 -7.49
C TYR A 4 3.78 6.28 -6.51
N VAL A 5 3.67 6.96 -5.38
CA VAL A 5 4.72 7.00 -4.36
C VAL A 5 4.15 6.41 -3.07
N VAL A 6 4.70 5.27 -2.69
CA VAL A 6 4.42 4.61 -1.43
C VAL A 6 5.21 5.29 -0.32
N ASN A 7 4.55 5.64 0.76
CA ASN A 7 5.16 6.24 1.94
C ASN A 7 5.10 5.28 3.14
N TYR A 8 6.11 5.35 4.01
CA TYR A 8 6.26 4.42 5.13
C TYR A 8 5.85 5.06 6.45
N LEU A 9 6.76 5.80 7.08
CA LEU A 9 6.56 6.37 8.40
C LEU A 9 6.46 7.88 8.35
N GLY A 10 5.51 8.43 9.10
CA GLY A 10 5.29 9.85 9.26
C GLY A 10 5.77 10.38 10.61
N GLY A 11 5.31 11.59 10.94
CA GLY A 11 5.64 12.26 12.19
C GLY A 11 7.13 12.57 12.32
N ASP A 12 7.70 12.23 13.46
CA ASP A 12 9.11 12.46 13.80
C ASP A 12 10.02 11.24 13.56
N ALA A 13 9.62 10.32 12.68
CA ALA A 13 10.33 9.06 12.41
C ALA A 13 11.81 9.24 12.01
N LEU A 14 12.14 10.35 11.36
CA LEU A 14 13.52 10.65 10.95
C LEU A 14 14.40 11.26 12.07
N THR A 15 13.80 11.75 13.15
CA THR A 15 14.53 12.51 14.19
C THR A 15 14.42 11.90 15.57
N ARG A 16 13.43 11.04 15.82
CA ARG A 16 13.21 10.40 17.13
C ARG A 16 14.36 9.45 17.47
N GLN A 17 14.80 9.53 18.69
CA GLN A 17 15.78 8.61 19.28
C GLN A 17 15.09 7.71 20.29
N CYS A 18 15.09 6.40 20.05
CA CYS A 18 14.59 5.41 21.00
C CYS A 18 15.71 4.88 21.88
N ARG A 19 15.40 4.65 23.17
CA ARG A 19 16.35 4.15 24.15
C ARG A 19 15.73 3.07 25.02
N VAL A 20 16.52 2.02 25.29
CA VAL A 20 16.20 1.00 26.30
C VAL A 20 17.36 0.95 27.29
N ASN A 21 17.06 1.09 28.57
CA ASN A 21 18.07 1.14 29.63
C ASN A 21 19.21 2.15 29.35
N GLY A 22 18.87 3.33 28.80
CA GLY A 22 19.81 4.38 28.44
C GLY A 22 20.60 4.17 27.14
N ARG A 23 20.52 2.99 26.51
CA ARG A 23 21.19 2.69 25.23
C ARG A 23 20.30 3.07 24.07
N LEU A 24 20.89 3.70 23.04
CA LEU A 24 20.20 3.96 21.77
C LEU A 24 19.87 2.63 21.09
N ILE A 25 18.63 2.52 20.64
CA ILE A 25 18.14 1.41 19.85
C ILE A 25 17.41 1.97 18.62
N GLN A 26 17.18 1.12 17.63
CA GLN A 26 16.26 1.44 16.55
C GLN A 26 14.82 1.51 17.09
N CYS A 27 14.10 2.55 16.73
CA CYS A 27 12.68 2.66 17.08
C CYS A 27 11.86 1.59 16.35
N SER A 28 10.81 1.12 16.99
CA SER A 28 9.84 0.23 16.34
C SER A 28 9.00 1.01 15.33
N PRO A 29 8.65 0.43 14.16
CA PRO A 29 7.66 1.03 13.27
C PRO A 29 6.30 1.29 13.94
N LEU A 30 5.99 0.55 15.01
CA LEU A 30 4.77 0.75 15.79
C LEU A 30 4.74 2.06 16.58
N ASP A 31 5.92 2.67 16.82
CA ASP A 31 6.04 3.95 17.53
C ASP A 31 5.66 5.16 16.68
N PHE A 32 5.41 4.97 15.39
CA PHE A 32 5.17 6.05 14.43
C PHE A 32 3.86 5.86 13.68
N PRO A 33 3.19 6.95 13.30
CA PRO A 33 2.09 6.88 12.35
C PRO A 33 2.62 6.49 10.97
N GLY A 34 1.76 5.89 10.14
CA GLY A 34 2.00 5.80 8.72
C GLY A 34 1.95 7.17 8.04
N GLN A 35 2.30 7.22 6.76
CA GLN A 35 2.22 8.42 5.95
C GLN A 35 1.43 8.14 4.67
N GLN A 36 0.49 9.02 4.36
CA GLN A 36 -0.38 8.92 3.19
C GLN A 36 0.43 8.80 1.89
N ASP A 37 0.10 7.82 1.07
CA ASP A 37 0.64 7.64 -0.26
C ASP A 37 0.24 8.78 -1.22
N ARG A 38 0.97 8.93 -2.33
CA ARG A 38 0.77 9.99 -3.30
C ARG A 38 0.61 9.45 -4.71
N LEU A 39 -0.33 10.02 -5.44
CA LEU A 39 -0.49 9.81 -6.88
C LEU A 39 -0.18 11.13 -7.61
N TYR A 40 0.76 11.06 -8.53
CA TYR A 40 1.17 12.19 -9.36
C TYR A 40 0.84 11.90 -10.81
N LEU A 41 -0.05 12.70 -11.40
CA LEU A 41 -0.38 12.62 -12.81
C LEU A 41 0.58 13.48 -13.63
N ASN A 42 1.13 12.90 -14.68
CA ASN A 42 2.07 13.57 -15.58
C ASN A 42 1.33 14.52 -16.53
N ARG A 43 1.73 15.78 -16.53
CA ARG A 43 1.19 16.80 -17.45
C ARG A 43 1.74 16.70 -18.87
N GLY A 44 2.85 15.98 -19.07
CA GLY A 44 3.52 15.87 -20.36
C GLY A 44 4.57 16.96 -20.62
N ASP A 45 4.66 17.97 -19.77
CA ASP A 45 5.59 19.11 -19.86
C ASP A 45 6.75 19.02 -18.85
N GLY A 46 6.94 17.86 -18.22
CA GLY A 46 7.93 17.63 -17.15
C GLY A 46 7.41 17.96 -15.75
N HIS A 47 6.14 18.35 -15.62
CA HIS A 47 5.50 18.62 -14.34
C HIS A 47 4.47 17.54 -14.01
N PHE A 48 4.17 17.42 -12.71
CA PHE A 48 3.22 16.48 -12.16
C PHE A 48 2.22 17.19 -11.25
N ASP A 49 0.97 16.75 -11.32
CA ASP A 49 -0.09 17.19 -10.39
C ASP A 49 -0.37 16.10 -9.35
N GLU A 50 -0.30 16.41 -8.06
CA GLU A 50 -0.71 15.51 -6.99
C GLU A 50 -2.23 15.36 -7.01
N LYS A 51 -2.74 14.12 -7.06
CA LYS A 51 -4.16 13.79 -7.26
C LYS A 51 -4.65 12.64 -6.36
N ALA A 52 -3.91 12.17 -5.38
CA ALA A 52 -4.32 11.03 -4.55
C ALA A 52 -5.72 11.24 -3.95
N GLY A 53 -5.97 12.37 -3.31
CA GLY A 53 -7.28 12.67 -2.72
C GLY A 53 -8.42 12.71 -3.73
N SER A 54 -8.21 13.34 -4.89
CA SER A 54 -9.25 13.42 -5.94
C SER A 54 -9.43 12.10 -6.71
N ALA A 55 -8.43 11.23 -6.69
CA ALA A 55 -8.51 9.88 -7.23
C ALA A 55 -9.23 8.89 -6.30
N GLY A 56 -9.54 9.27 -5.06
CA GLY A 56 -10.12 8.36 -4.09
C GLY A 56 -9.08 7.46 -3.40
N ILE A 57 -7.79 7.79 -3.50
CA ILE A 57 -6.71 7.13 -2.77
C ILE A 57 -6.66 7.76 -1.38
N ALA A 58 -7.60 7.33 -0.53
CA ALA A 58 -7.63 7.65 0.88
C ALA A 58 -7.44 6.34 1.64
N GLU A 59 -6.52 6.34 2.57
CA GLU A 59 -6.26 5.16 3.37
C GLU A 59 -7.24 5.12 4.54
N PRO A 60 -7.99 3.98 4.72
CA PRO A 60 -8.87 3.82 5.86
C PRO A 60 -8.09 3.92 7.17
N ASP A 61 -8.69 4.53 8.19
CA ASP A 61 -8.14 4.61 9.54
C ASP A 61 -6.76 5.27 9.66
N GLY A 62 -6.41 6.13 8.72
CA GLY A 62 -5.13 6.82 8.66
C GLY A 62 -4.23 6.27 7.56
N ALA A 63 -3.01 6.75 7.53
CA ALA A 63 -2.05 6.34 6.52
C ALA A 63 -1.47 4.95 6.82
N GLY A 64 -1.35 4.13 5.78
CA GLY A 64 -0.63 2.87 5.81
C GLY A 64 0.85 3.04 6.09
N LYS A 65 1.56 1.92 6.16
CA LYS A 65 3.03 1.87 6.27
C LYS A 65 3.56 1.12 5.06
N GLY A 66 3.43 1.76 3.89
CA GLY A 66 3.68 1.15 2.61
C GLY A 66 5.13 0.72 2.40
N MET A 67 5.33 -0.51 1.94
CA MET A 67 6.63 -1.11 1.66
C MET A 67 6.80 -1.52 0.21
N GLY A 68 5.71 -1.63 -0.52
CA GLY A 68 5.73 -1.98 -1.93
C GLY A 68 4.42 -1.68 -2.63
N VAL A 69 4.48 -1.48 -3.94
CA VAL A 69 3.31 -1.30 -4.79
C VAL A 69 3.43 -2.16 -6.04
N LEU A 70 2.31 -2.75 -6.42
CA LEU A 70 2.11 -3.38 -7.71
C LEU A 70 1.04 -2.60 -8.47
N ALA A 71 1.32 -2.26 -9.72
CA ALA A 71 0.37 -1.67 -10.65
C ALA A 71 0.07 -2.69 -11.76
N ALA A 72 -1.14 -3.21 -11.79
CA ALA A 72 -1.60 -4.21 -12.77
C ALA A 72 -3.13 -4.19 -12.86
N ASP A 73 -3.66 -4.66 -13.97
CA ASP A 73 -5.09 -5.00 -14.09
C ASP A 73 -5.32 -6.35 -13.41
N VAL A 74 -5.84 -6.34 -12.19
CA VAL A 74 -6.04 -7.57 -11.39
C VAL A 74 -7.46 -8.13 -11.49
N ASP A 75 -8.41 -7.34 -11.96
CA ASP A 75 -9.81 -7.73 -12.11
C ASP A 75 -10.25 -7.94 -13.56
N GLY A 76 -9.36 -7.71 -14.54
CA GLY A 76 -9.61 -7.91 -15.96
C GLY A 76 -10.50 -6.83 -16.60
N THR A 77 -10.66 -5.68 -15.95
CA THR A 77 -11.51 -4.59 -16.48
C THR A 77 -10.77 -3.69 -17.46
N GLY A 78 -9.46 -3.82 -17.58
CA GLY A 78 -8.59 -3.00 -18.43
C GLY A 78 -8.07 -1.74 -17.75
N GLY A 79 -8.49 -1.46 -16.53
CA GLY A 79 -7.95 -0.42 -15.67
C GLY A 79 -6.69 -0.91 -14.92
N ILE A 80 -5.76 -0.01 -14.66
CA ILE A 80 -4.60 -0.37 -13.79
C ILE A 80 -5.01 -0.17 -12.34
N ASP A 81 -5.00 -1.26 -11.59
CA ASP A 81 -5.23 -1.30 -10.16
C ASP A 81 -3.91 -1.15 -9.40
N LEU A 82 -4.00 -0.79 -8.12
CA LEU A 82 -2.85 -0.63 -7.25
C LEU A 82 -3.00 -1.53 -6.04
N PHE A 83 -2.09 -2.48 -5.87
CA PHE A 83 -1.98 -3.27 -4.65
C PHE A 83 -0.79 -2.79 -3.83
N ILE A 84 -1.03 -2.38 -2.58
CA ILE A 84 -0.03 -1.84 -1.67
C ILE A 84 0.20 -2.80 -0.52
N THR A 85 1.44 -3.23 -0.34
CA THR A 85 1.85 -4.01 0.83
C THR A 85 2.29 -3.08 1.94
N ASN A 86 1.75 -3.32 3.13
CA ASN A 86 2.01 -2.51 4.31
C ASN A 86 2.72 -3.31 5.42
N ASP A 87 3.57 -2.62 6.18
CA ASP A 87 4.16 -3.14 7.41
C ASP A 87 3.27 -2.79 8.60
N THR A 88 2.82 -3.80 9.35
CA THR A 88 2.02 -3.64 10.58
C THR A 88 0.67 -2.92 10.43
N THR A 89 0.25 -2.65 9.22
CA THR A 89 -1.10 -2.14 8.87
C THR A 89 -1.72 -3.00 7.78
N ALA A 90 -3.03 -2.85 7.53
CA ALA A 90 -3.72 -3.59 6.48
C ALA A 90 -3.11 -3.33 5.10
N ASN A 91 -2.96 -4.36 4.27
CA ASN A 91 -2.65 -4.15 2.86
C ASN A 91 -3.86 -3.54 2.15
N LEU A 92 -3.60 -2.77 1.10
CA LEU A 92 -4.63 -2.05 0.35
C LEU A 92 -4.71 -2.55 -1.09
N LEU A 93 -5.91 -2.63 -1.61
CA LEU A 93 -6.18 -2.86 -3.03
C LEU A 93 -7.10 -1.75 -3.54
N PHE A 94 -6.54 -0.82 -4.30
CA PHE A 94 -7.31 0.19 -5.00
C PHE A 94 -7.67 -0.30 -6.40
N VAL A 95 -8.95 -0.57 -6.62
CA VAL A 95 -9.49 -0.96 -7.92
C VAL A 95 -9.83 0.29 -8.73
N ASN A 96 -9.46 0.30 -9.99
CA ASN A 96 -9.67 1.41 -10.90
C ASN A 96 -11.06 1.33 -11.55
N GLU A 97 -11.98 2.14 -11.08
CA GLU A 97 -13.36 2.25 -11.60
C GLU A 97 -13.49 3.32 -12.71
N THR A 98 -12.40 3.66 -13.38
CA THR A 98 -12.43 4.68 -14.45
C THR A 98 -13.03 4.11 -15.73
N HIS A 99 -14.15 4.67 -16.18
CA HIS A 99 -14.83 4.22 -17.39
C HIS A 99 -14.54 5.10 -18.63
N SER A 100 -13.70 6.12 -18.49
CA SER A 100 -13.35 7.04 -19.59
C SER A 100 -11.85 7.26 -19.68
N ALA A 101 -11.33 7.36 -20.89
CA ALA A 101 -9.92 7.65 -21.10
C ALA A 101 -9.57 9.08 -20.69
N GLY A 102 -8.46 9.23 -19.99
CA GLY A 102 -7.90 10.51 -19.56
C GLY A 102 -8.53 11.09 -18.29
N GLY A 103 -7.85 12.04 -17.69
CA GLY A 103 -8.24 12.68 -16.43
C GLY A 103 -7.75 11.97 -15.17
N VAL A 104 -8.33 12.33 -14.03
CA VAL A 104 -8.00 11.74 -12.74
C VAL A 104 -8.68 10.37 -12.65
N PRO A 105 -7.94 9.27 -12.36
CA PRO A 105 -8.56 7.97 -12.17
C PRO A 105 -9.50 7.97 -10.96
N LYS A 106 -10.53 7.13 -11.01
CA LYS A 106 -11.42 6.89 -9.89
C LYS A 106 -11.05 5.56 -9.26
N MET A 107 -10.49 5.60 -8.07
CA MET A 107 -10.01 4.44 -7.34
C MET A 107 -10.93 4.13 -6.16
N SER A 108 -11.18 2.83 -5.92
CA SER A 108 -11.96 2.35 -4.76
C SER A 108 -11.14 1.33 -3.96
N GLU A 109 -11.00 1.54 -2.65
CA GLU A 109 -10.32 0.58 -1.78
C GLU A 109 -11.18 -0.68 -1.60
N ARG A 110 -10.64 -1.87 -1.89
CA ARG A 110 -11.30 -3.17 -1.89
C ARG A 110 -10.52 -4.27 -1.14
N GLY A 111 -9.41 -3.97 -0.51
CA GLY A 111 -8.50 -4.95 0.08
C GLY A 111 -9.16 -5.90 1.08
N SER A 112 -10.02 -5.36 1.97
CA SER A 112 -10.75 -6.19 2.94
C SER A 112 -11.78 -7.11 2.26
N ILE A 113 -12.51 -6.61 1.26
CA ILE A 113 -13.53 -7.38 0.53
C ILE A 113 -12.86 -8.43 -0.36
N ALA A 114 -11.71 -8.10 -0.95
CA ALA A 114 -10.92 -9.02 -1.78
C ALA A 114 -10.14 -10.05 -0.94
N GLY A 115 -10.13 -9.93 0.39
CA GLY A 115 -9.43 -10.87 1.28
C GLY A 115 -7.91 -10.73 1.28
N VAL A 116 -7.37 -9.59 0.83
CA VAL A 116 -5.91 -9.37 0.71
C VAL A 116 -5.36 -8.42 1.78
N ALA A 117 -6.24 -7.79 2.58
CA ALA A 117 -5.86 -6.83 3.61
C ALA A 117 -5.18 -7.47 4.82
N TYR A 118 -5.56 -8.70 5.17
CA TYR A 118 -5.16 -9.42 6.38
C TYR A 118 -4.73 -10.86 6.06
N ASP A 119 -4.24 -11.58 7.07
CA ASP A 119 -4.06 -13.03 6.95
C ASP A 119 -5.38 -13.79 7.12
N ASP A 120 -5.31 -15.12 7.01
CA ASP A 120 -6.50 -16.02 7.11
C ASP A 120 -7.17 -15.98 8.49
N LEU A 121 -6.51 -15.41 9.51
CA LEU A 121 -7.03 -15.22 10.86
C LEU A 121 -7.43 -13.76 11.13
N GLY A 122 -7.42 -12.90 10.13
CA GLY A 122 -7.76 -11.48 10.25
C GLY A 122 -6.69 -10.62 10.94
N ARG A 123 -5.43 -11.07 10.99
CA ARG A 123 -4.35 -10.36 11.65
C ARG A 123 -3.58 -9.49 10.65
N LEU A 124 -3.06 -8.37 11.15
CA LEU A 124 -2.11 -7.52 10.44
C LEU A 124 -0.78 -8.25 10.21
N GLN A 125 -0.15 -8.01 9.08
CA GLN A 125 1.10 -8.64 8.67
C GLN A 125 2.19 -7.61 8.39
N GLY A 126 3.45 -8.01 8.50
CA GLY A 126 4.57 -7.28 7.92
C GLY A 126 4.78 -7.70 6.46
N SER A 127 4.12 -7.01 5.53
CA SER A 127 4.18 -7.35 4.10
C SER A 127 5.28 -6.53 3.44
N MET A 128 6.46 -7.16 3.18
CA MET A 128 7.68 -6.46 2.76
C MET A 128 8.08 -6.69 1.30
N GLY A 129 7.42 -7.59 0.62
CA GLY A 129 7.76 -7.88 -0.78
C GLY A 129 6.52 -8.21 -1.58
N ILE A 130 6.50 -7.83 -2.84
CA ILE A 130 5.40 -8.08 -3.75
C ILE A 130 5.94 -8.59 -5.08
N ALA A 131 5.26 -9.56 -5.65
CA ALA A 131 5.45 -10.03 -7.00
C ALA A 131 4.09 -10.30 -7.62
N ALA A 132 4.04 -10.29 -8.93
CA ALA A 132 2.83 -10.58 -9.67
C ALA A 132 3.12 -11.54 -10.83
N GLY A 133 2.15 -12.35 -11.15
CA GLY A 133 2.19 -13.27 -12.28
C GLY A 133 0.85 -13.94 -12.47
N ASP A 134 0.60 -14.41 -13.67
CA ASP A 134 -0.52 -15.28 -13.96
C ASP A 134 -0.16 -16.70 -13.48
N VAL A 135 -0.59 -17.03 -12.25
CA VAL A 135 -0.28 -18.34 -11.62
C VAL A 135 -1.35 -19.39 -11.92
N THR A 136 -2.49 -18.99 -12.43
CA THR A 136 -3.63 -19.84 -12.77
C THR A 136 -3.76 -20.11 -14.27
N ALA A 137 -2.98 -19.42 -15.08
CA ALA A 137 -3.01 -19.44 -16.56
C ALA A 137 -4.40 -19.04 -17.12
N ASP A 138 -5.07 -18.12 -16.44
CA ASP A 138 -6.37 -17.55 -16.88
C ASP A 138 -6.22 -16.18 -17.58
N GLY A 139 -4.98 -15.68 -17.71
CA GLY A 139 -4.65 -14.41 -18.33
C GLY A 139 -4.73 -13.22 -17.37
N LEU A 140 -5.09 -13.43 -16.10
CA LEU A 140 -5.15 -12.39 -15.08
C LEU A 140 -3.89 -12.39 -14.22
N VAL A 141 -3.48 -11.21 -13.79
CA VAL A 141 -2.33 -11.06 -12.90
C VAL A 141 -2.77 -11.26 -11.46
N SER A 142 -2.23 -12.30 -10.82
CA SER A 142 -2.45 -12.56 -9.40
C SER A 142 -1.32 -11.95 -8.57
N PRO A 143 -1.60 -11.02 -7.65
CA PRO A 143 -0.58 -10.49 -6.76
C PRO A 143 -0.17 -11.55 -5.72
N SER A 144 1.13 -11.70 -5.51
CA SER A 144 1.70 -12.51 -4.43
C SER A 144 2.65 -11.65 -3.61
N PHE A 145 2.57 -11.75 -2.30
CA PHE A 145 3.42 -10.97 -1.41
C PHE A 145 4.03 -11.85 -0.31
N ARG A 146 5.24 -11.49 0.09
CA ARG A 146 5.93 -12.17 1.19
C ARG A 146 5.47 -11.56 2.51
N ARG A 147 4.96 -12.41 3.39
CA ARG A 147 4.59 -12.07 4.76
C ARG A 147 5.76 -12.33 5.70
N THR A 148 5.96 -11.47 6.68
CA THR A 148 6.78 -11.73 7.86
C THR A 148 5.88 -11.63 9.08
N GLU A 149 6.05 -12.53 10.04
CA GLU A 149 5.31 -12.44 11.30
C GLU A 149 5.77 -11.18 12.06
N VAL A 150 4.80 -10.40 12.54
CA VAL A 150 5.09 -9.27 13.43
C VAL A 150 5.46 -9.85 14.80
N ALA A 151 6.71 -9.73 15.18
CA ALA A 151 7.17 -10.18 16.50
C ALA A 151 6.40 -9.44 17.60
N GLY A 152 5.61 -10.17 18.40
CA GLY A 152 4.85 -9.60 19.52
C GLY A 152 3.39 -10.02 19.60
N SER A 153 2.85 -10.78 18.66
CA SER A 153 1.55 -11.43 18.84
C SER A 153 1.74 -12.65 19.75
N PRO A 154 1.12 -12.70 20.95
CA PRO A 154 1.19 -13.90 21.76
C PRO A 154 0.50 -15.04 21.00
N LEU A 155 1.22 -16.14 20.82
CA LEU A 155 0.62 -17.41 20.43
C LEU A 155 -0.35 -17.81 21.55
N THR A 156 -1.64 -17.69 21.34
CA THR A 156 -2.67 -18.28 22.19
C THR A 156 -3.18 -19.56 21.55
#